data_ed80fcebca372ea84209654bd3957d93
#
_entry.id   ed80fcebca372ea84209654bd3957d93
#
_cell.length_a   1.000
_cell.length_b   1.000
_cell.length_c   1.000
_cell.angle_alpha   90.00
_cell.angle_beta   90.00
_cell.angle_gamma   90.00
#
_symmetry.space_group_name_H-M   'P 1'
#
loop_
_entity.id
_entity.type
_entity.pdbx_description
1 polymer ?
#
loop_
_entity_poly.entity_id
_entity_poly.type
_entity_poly.pdbx_seq_one_letter_code
_entity_poly.pdbx_strand_id
1 'polypeptide(L)'
;MERQGEVRISQCMIVKDEEENIRKALSWGKGIVWEQIVVDTGSRDRTVQIAESMGAKVYHYTWSDDFSAAKNYAISKARGEWIAFLDADETFAPGDGEKLPGILRQLESTKAEGIAAGWMQLDEEGRVSAAGTQIRIFRNRANLGYRRRIHEQLGRMDGTPMHIADATGELSILHSGYRGAAWEEKKVNGRNLNLILKELEDHPGDYEMMGYLGDEYYAAGDLDKAESWYRESIASMPSVLDERDQRSAATFTYLLQIMEENGNDIDEMKLIYGKAAGLLPKEADFDYLIGTYLAADRDYAEGVLYLERALDKLQRYGSNNRAMLIGSHLRETYENLALCCRKTGKDERAVSLCIAVLKSAPYSMEALYLLLEAFRGNGFRPSVAPEKAMGILEQLYCLDSMKDRLFVLKACSKLGWPELEVYIKRRFTAEELSYIRSAWPGVISVGPVEKNHREGGT
;
A
#
# COMPACT_ATOMS: atom_id res chain seq x y z
N MET A 1 44.81 18.91 2.48
CA MET A 1 44.66 19.08 3.95
C MET A 1 43.47 18.24 4.37
N GLU A 2 43.74 17.10 4.99
CA GLU A 2 42.70 16.30 5.61
C GLU A 2 42.11 17.10 6.78
N ARG A 3 40.80 17.37 6.75
CA ARG A 3 40.09 17.97 7.87
C ARG A 3 39.96 16.90 8.96
N GLN A 4 40.72 16.99 10.03
CA GLN A 4 40.57 16.12 11.20
C GLN A 4 39.13 16.23 11.71
N GLY A 5 38.41 15.09 11.74
CA GLY A 5 37.03 14.97 12.25
C GLY A 5 35.93 14.90 11.18
N GLU A 6 36.29 14.74 9.91
CA GLU A 6 35.28 14.57 8.85
C GLU A 6 35.02 13.07 8.62
N VAL A 7 33.74 12.63 8.81
CA VAL A 7 33.31 11.23 8.56
C VAL A 7 33.48 10.92 7.10
N ARG A 8 34.25 9.88 6.77
CA ARG A 8 34.47 9.46 5.39
C ARG A 8 33.34 8.54 4.93
N ILE A 9 32.61 8.98 3.93
CA ILE A 9 31.49 8.25 3.33
C ILE A 9 31.89 7.78 1.92
N SER A 10 31.76 6.49 1.61
CA SER A 10 31.82 5.97 0.26
C SER A 10 30.41 5.83 -0.28
N GLN A 11 30.07 6.57 -1.34
CA GLN A 11 28.88 6.28 -2.13
C GLN A 11 29.19 5.10 -3.03
N CYS A 12 28.41 4.02 -2.93
CA CYS A 12 28.57 2.83 -3.76
C CYS A 12 27.29 2.55 -4.53
N MET A 13 27.44 2.05 -5.75
CA MET A 13 26.32 1.54 -6.56
C MET A 13 26.78 0.49 -7.55
N ILE A 14 25.89 -0.38 -7.98
CA ILE A 14 26.05 -1.26 -9.15
C ILE A 14 25.16 -0.71 -10.27
N VAL A 15 25.63 -0.77 -11.51
CA VAL A 15 24.92 -0.19 -12.64
C VAL A 15 24.92 -1.13 -13.85
N LYS A 16 23.87 -1.03 -14.68
CA LYS A 16 23.80 -1.60 -16.02
C LYS A 16 22.79 -0.82 -16.85
N ASP A 17 23.28 -0.15 -17.91
CA ASP A 17 22.45 0.62 -18.84
C ASP A 17 21.59 1.69 -18.13
N GLU A 18 22.25 2.58 -17.35
CA GLU A 18 21.66 3.63 -16.51
C GLU A 18 22.04 5.05 -16.96
N GLU A 19 22.28 5.26 -18.27
CA GLU A 19 22.74 6.58 -18.78
C GLU A 19 21.79 7.73 -18.46
N GLU A 20 20.49 7.46 -18.29
CA GLU A 20 19.48 8.47 -17.94
C GLU A 20 19.52 8.83 -16.44
N ASN A 21 19.88 7.90 -15.57
CA ASN A 21 19.80 8.03 -14.11
C ASN A 21 21.13 8.36 -13.46
N ILE A 22 22.24 7.80 -13.94
CA ILE A 22 23.56 7.82 -13.29
C ILE A 22 24.03 9.22 -12.90
N ARG A 23 23.75 10.23 -13.73
CA ARG A 23 24.12 11.63 -13.46
C ARG A 23 23.41 12.14 -12.20
N LYS A 24 22.11 11.89 -12.08
CA LYS A 24 21.32 12.27 -10.92
C LYS A 24 21.74 11.52 -9.67
N ALA A 25 21.94 10.19 -9.81
CA ALA A 25 22.39 9.32 -8.73
C ALA A 25 23.72 9.74 -8.11
N LEU A 26 24.67 10.21 -8.91
CA LEU A 26 25.98 10.68 -8.41
C LEU A 26 25.93 12.12 -7.89
N SER A 27 24.96 12.93 -8.31
CA SER A 27 24.92 14.37 -8.00
C SER A 27 24.74 14.68 -6.51
N TRP A 28 23.95 13.89 -5.78
CA TRP A 28 23.71 14.11 -4.37
C TRP A 28 24.99 13.96 -3.52
N GLY A 29 25.90 13.08 -3.92
CA GLY A 29 27.14 12.83 -3.19
C GLY A 29 28.21 13.89 -3.39
N LYS A 30 28.04 14.80 -4.38
CA LYS A 30 29.06 15.80 -4.73
C LYS A 30 29.28 16.79 -3.59
N GLY A 31 30.51 16.80 -3.05
CA GLY A 31 30.88 17.65 -1.92
C GLY A 31 30.41 17.12 -0.55
N ILE A 32 29.72 15.99 -0.50
CA ILE A 32 29.21 15.35 0.71
C ILE A 32 30.02 14.07 1.02
N VAL A 33 30.22 13.23 0.00
CA VAL A 33 30.93 11.97 0.16
C VAL A 33 32.41 12.12 -0.13
N TRP A 34 33.22 11.26 0.50
CA TRP A 34 34.66 11.24 0.31
C TRP A 34 35.07 10.61 -1.03
N GLU A 35 34.31 9.61 -1.49
CA GLU A 35 34.51 8.94 -2.80
C GLU A 35 33.20 8.41 -3.35
N GLN A 36 33.18 8.26 -4.68
CA GLN A 36 32.07 7.64 -5.40
C GLN A 36 32.61 6.40 -6.14
N ILE A 37 31.99 5.25 -5.91
CA ILE A 37 32.35 3.94 -6.48
C ILE A 37 31.15 3.44 -7.28
N VAL A 38 31.41 3.21 -8.57
CA VAL A 38 30.43 2.66 -9.50
C VAL A 38 30.97 1.33 -9.99
N VAL A 39 30.19 0.27 -9.84
CA VAL A 39 30.51 -1.05 -10.39
C VAL A 39 29.61 -1.31 -11.59
N ASP A 40 30.20 -1.29 -12.77
CA ASP A 40 29.52 -1.61 -14.01
C ASP A 40 29.44 -3.12 -14.22
N THR A 41 28.22 -3.63 -14.43
CA THR A 41 27.95 -5.06 -14.64
C THR A 41 27.72 -5.40 -16.12
N GLY A 42 28.17 -4.53 -17.03
CA GLY A 42 28.15 -4.74 -18.47
C GLY A 42 27.22 -3.82 -19.22
N SER A 43 27.30 -2.51 -18.96
CA SER A 43 26.57 -1.48 -19.70
C SER A 43 27.02 -1.39 -21.15
N ARG A 44 26.08 -1.10 -22.04
CA ARG A 44 26.30 -0.91 -23.49
C ARG A 44 26.04 0.53 -23.95
N ASP A 45 25.45 1.32 -23.07
CA ASP A 45 25.14 2.73 -23.26
C ASP A 45 26.29 3.64 -22.74
N ARG A 46 26.01 4.92 -22.46
CA ARG A 46 26.99 5.88 -21.96
C ARG A 46 27.14 5.91 -20.44
N THR A 47 26.58 4.98 -19.71
CA THR A 47 26.61 4.93 -18.23
C THR A 47 28.03 5.11 -17.69
N VAL A 48 28.99 4.30 -18.18
CA VAL A 48 30.38 4.34 -17.73
C VAL A 48 31.03 5.70 -18.01
N GLN A 49 30.90 6.21 -19.25
CA GLN A 49 31.48 7.49 -19.65
C GLN A 49 30.93 8.65 -18.80
N ILE A 50 29.63 8.61 -18.49
CA ILE A 50 29.00 9.64 -17.65
C ILE A 50 29.56 9.56 -16.23
N ALA A 51 29.63 8.37 -15.63
CA ALA A 51 30.15 8.18 -14.28
C ALA A 51 31.59 8.67 -14.13
N GLU A 52 32.48 8.30 -15.08
CA GLU A 52 33.87 8.75 -15.13
C GLU A 52 33.96 10.27 -15.27
N SER A 53 33.13 10.87 -16.15
CA SER A 53 33.11 12.33 -16.37
C SER A 53 32.68 13.13 -15.12
N MET A 54 31.94 12.48 -14.20
CA MET A 54 31.57 13.04 -12.90
C MET A 54 32.62 12.83 -11.80
N GLY A 55 33.71 12.09 -12.10
CA GLY A 55 34.80 11.83 -11.17
C GLY A 55 34.60 10.56 -10.31
N ALA A 56 33.63 9.74 -10.62
CA ALA A 56 33.45 8.45 -9.95
C ALA A 56 34.55 7.45 -10.34
N LYS A 57 34.93 6.60 -9.40
CA LYS A 57 35.81 5.46 -9.65
C LYS A 57 34.96 4.32 -10.21
N VAL A 58 35.14 4.02 -11.49
CA VAL A 58 34.42 2.93 -12.15
C VAL A 58 35.23 1.65 -12.08
N TYR A 59 34.57 0.55 -11.70
CA TYR A 59 35.09 -0.81 -11.73
C TYR A 59 34.16 -1.69 -12.55
N HIS A 60 34.74 -2.65 -13.30
CA HIS A 60 33.95 -3.60 -14.05
C HIS A 60 33.81 -4.92 -13.30
N TYR A 61 32.61 -5.47 -13.32
CA TYR A 61 32.30 -6.77 -12.74
C TYR A 61 31.55 -7.64 -13.76
N THR A 62 32.07 -8.81 -14.02
CA THR A 62 31.38 -9.77 -14.90
C THR A 62 30.12 -10.29 -14.17
N TRP A 63 28.97 -10.02 -14.73
CA TRP A 63 27.72 -10.44 -14.14
C TRP A 63 27.66 -11.96 -13.95
N SER A 64 27.32 -12.39 -12.73
CA SER A 64 27.32 -13.80 -12.30
C SER A 64 25.94 -14.27 -11.84
N ASP A 65 24.86 -13.60 -12.25
CA ASP A 65 23.50 -13.86 -11.78
C ASP A 65 23.37 -13.76 -10.25
N ASP A 66 24.01 -12.76 -9.67
CA ASP A 66 24.05 -12.55 -8.22
C ASP A 66 24.25 -11.05 -7.90
N PHE A 67 23.16 -10.39 -7.46
CA PHE A 67 23.21 -8.99 -7.05
C PHE A 67 24.07 -8.79 -5.80
N SER A 68 23.99 -9.70 -4.81
CA SER A 68 24.80 -9.60 -3.61
C SER A 68 26.30 -9.68 -3.90
N ALA A 69 26.71 -10.57 -4.81
CA ALA A 69 28.10 -10.67 -5.20
C ALA A 69 28.59 -9.37 -5.84
N ALA A 70 27.82 -8.77 -6.75
CA ALA A 70 28.15 -7.49 -7.36
C ALA A 70 28.18 -6.34 -6.34
N LYS A 71 27.18 -6.27 -5.41
CA LYS A 71 27.14 -5.27 -4.33
C LYS A 71 28.32 -5.44 -3.35
N ASN A 72 28.63 -6.66 -2.96
CA ASN A 72 29.78 -6.95 -2.08
C ASN A 72 31.11 -6.62 -2.77
N TYR A 73 31.21 -6.81 -4.09
CA TYR A 73 32.38 -6.36 -4.84
C TYR A 73 32.52 -4.83 -4.78
N ALA A 74 31.43 -4.08 -4.93
CA ALA A 74 31.47 -2.61 -4.75
C ALA A 74 31.90 -2.20 -3.32
N ILE A 75 31.36 -2.88 -2.30
CA ILE A 75 31.77 -2.69 -0.90
C ILE A 75 33.27 -2.93 -0.72
N SER A 76 33.84 -3.96 -1.36
CA SER A 76 35.27 -4.28 -1.27
C SER A 76 36.18 -3.17 -1.83
N LYS A 77 35.68 -2.25 -2.64
CA LYS A 77 36.41 -1.10 -3.18
C LYS A 77 36.29 0.14 -2.29
N ALA A 78 35.32 0.14 -1.39
CA ALA A 78 35.06 1.28 -0.49
C ALA A 78 36.14 1.40 0.58
N ARG A 79 36.57 2.65 0.83
CA ARG A 79 37.58 3.01 1.84
C ARG A 79 37.06 3.96 2.92
N GLY A 80 35.82 4.47 2.76
CA GLY A 80 35.13 5.26 3.77
C GLY A 80 34.80 4.44 5.01
N GLU A 81 34.52 5.10 6.09
CA GLU A 81 34.08 4.50 7.35
C GLU A 81 32.62 4.04 7.29
N TRP A 82 31.86 4.75 6.46
CA TRP A 82 30.47 4.44 6.16
C TRP A 82 30.29 4.28 4.66
N ILE A 83 29.33 3.46 4.30
CA ILE A 83 28.88 3.24 2.94
C ILE A 83 27.46 3.78 2.82
N ALA A 84 27.20 4.56 1.77
CA ALA A 84 25.87 4.90 1.31
C ALA A 84 25.65 4.14 -0.02
N PHE A 85 24.88 3.06 0.04
CA PHE A 85 24.62 2.17 -1.10
C PHE A 85 23.21 2.45 -1.65
N LEU A 86 23.10 3.37 -2.59
CA LEU A 86 21.87 3.68 -3.31
C LEU A 86 21.95 3.09 -4.71
N ASP A 87 20.83 2.56 -5.20
CA ASP A 87 20.72 2.11 -6.58
C ASP A 87 20.71 3.30 -7.55
N ALA A 88 20.97 3.10 -8.85
CA ALA A 88 21.11 4.22 -9.79
C ALA A 88 19.83 5.04 -10.01
N ASP A 89 18.69 4.46 -9.72
CA ASP A 89 17.35 5.09 -9.75
C ASP A 89 16.89 5.63 -8.38
N GLU A 90 17.78 5.61 -7.37
CA GLU A 90 17.55 6.15 -6.03
C GLU A 90 18.34 7.45 -5.81
N THR A 91 17.74 8.39 -5.07
CA THR A 91 18.41 9.62 -4.62
C THR A 91 17.81 10.07 -3.29
N PHE A 92 18.56 10.83 -2.50
CA PHE A 92 17.96 11.49 -1.34
C PHE A 92 16.94 12.55 -1.76
N ALA A 93 15.93 12.77 -0.93
CA ALA A 93 15.05 13.92 -1.06
C ALA A 93 15.88 15.22 -0.99
N PRO A 94 15.42 16.32 -1.62
CA PRO A 94 16.14 17.58 -1.63
C PRO A 94 16.53 18.05 -0.22
N GLY A 95 17.81 18.27 0.03
CA GLY A 95 18.36 18.72 1.31
C GLY A 95 18.66 17.59 2.32
N ASP A 96 18.23 16.35 2.08
CA ASP A 96 18.45 15.26 3.04
C ASP A 96 19.87 14.71 2.95
N GLY A 97 20.44 14.64 1.75
CA GLY A 97 21.82 14.17 1.57
C GLY A 97 22.85 15.02 2.34
N GLU A 98 22.63 16.31 2.44
CA GLU A 98 23.49 17.26 3.18
C GLU A 98 23.45 17.04 4.72
N LYS A 99 22.38 16.42 5.22
CA LYS A 99 22.26 16.09 6.66
C LYS A 99 23.11 14.88 7.04
N LEU A 100 23.40 13.99 6.08
CA LEU A 100 24.03 12.69 6.32
C LEU A 100 25.35 12.79 7.13
N PRO A 101 26.34 13.66 6.83
CA PRO A 101 27.55 13.76 7.63
C PRO A 101 27.28 14.17 9.09
N GLY A 102 26.25 14.97 9.33
CA GLY A 102 25.82 15.37 10.66
C GLY A 102 25.28 14.21 11.48
N ILE A 103 24.38 13.44 10.88
CA ILE A 103 23.77 12.23 11.49
C ILE A 103 24.86 11.21 11.81
N LEU A 104 25.79 10.93 10.87
CA LEU A 104 26.85 9.96 11.08
C LEU A 104 27.79 10.34 12.21
N ARG A 105 28.11 11.65 12.40
CA ARG A 105 28.90 12.13 13.55
C ARG A 105 28.19 11.87 14.88
N GLN A 106 26.88 12.06 14.95
CA GLN A 106 26.13 11.77 16.18
C GLN A 106 26.16 10.27 16.53
N LEU A 107 26.27 9.40 15.51
CA LEU A 107 26.31 7.95 15.66
C LEU A 107 27.72 7.39 15.90
N GLU A 108 28.78 8.24 15.87
CA GLU A 108 30.18 7.78 15.96
C GLU A 108 30.47 7.00 17.25
N SER A 109 29.93 7.47 18.38
CA SER A 109 30.10 6.84 19.69
C SER A 109 29.08 5.74 19.99
N THR A 110 28.16 5.47 19.08
CA THR A 110 27.11 4.48 19.26
C THR A 110 27.51 3.10 18.71
N LYS A 111 26.70 2.09 19.02
CA LYS A 111 26.84 0.74 18.42
C LYS A 111 26.15 0.61 17.07
N ALA A 112 25.55 1.67 16.52
CA ALA A 112 24.83 1.63 15.26
C ALA A 112 25.74 1.14 14.13
N GLU A 113 25.25 0.17 13.39
CA GLU A 113 25.92 -0.45 12.24
C GLU A 113 25.24 -0.09 10.92
N GLY A 114 23.97 0.26 10.96
CA GLY A 114 23.18 0.74 9.84
C GLY A 114 22.22 1.83 10.25
N ILE A 115 21.65 2.51 9.26
CA ILE A 115 20.65 3.57 9.41
C ILE A 115 19.44 3.21 8.58
N ALA A 116 18.28 3.19 9.24
CA ALA A 116 16.99 3.14 8.58
C ALA A 116 16.61 4.52 8.08
N ALA A 117 16.40 4.68 6.78
CA ALA A 117 15.90 5.89 6.13
C ALA A 117 14.51 5.66 5.57
N GLY A 118 13.70 6.70 5.47
CA GLY A 118 12.43 6.65 4.74
C GLY A 118 12.70 6.31 3.27
N TRP A 119 11.85 5.51 2.66
CA TRP A 119 11.94 5.15 1.24
C TRP A 119 10.59 5.41 0.57
N MET A 120 10.60 6.12 -0.52
CA MET A 120 9.41 6.58 -1.22
C MET A 120 9.47 6.19 -2.69
N GLN A 121 8.54 5.33 -3.11
CA GLN A 121 8.31 5.02 -4.51
C GLN A 121 7.57 6.18 -5.17
N LEU A 122 8.09 6.66 -6.29
CA LEU A 122 7.46 7.70 -7.09
C LEU A 122 6.76 7.10 -8.31
N ASP A 123 5.56 7.59 -8.61
CA ASP A 123 4.85 7.32 -9.87
C ASP A 123 5.41 8.15 -11.05
N GLU A 124 4.81 8.01 -12.24
CA GLU A 124 5.24 8.73 -13.45
C GLU A 124 5.10 10.25 -13.32
N GLU A 125 4.17 10.72 -12.52
CA GLU A 125 3.95 12.14 -12.23
C GLU A 125 4.83 12.65 -11.07
N GLY A 126 5.65 11.80 -10.47
CA GLY A 126 6.52 12.15 -9.35
C GLY A 126 5.82 12.19 -7.99
N ARG A 127 4.61 11.66 -7.86
CA ARG A 127 3.88 11.55 -6.60
C ARG A 127 4.29 10.27 -5.88
N VAL A 128 4.20 10.28 -4.56
CA VAL A 128 4.48 9.07 -3.75
C VAL A 128 3.36 8.05 -3.94
N SER A 129 3.69 6.90 -4.53
CA SER A 129 2.78 5.77 -4.72
C SER A 129 2.90 4.70 -3.63
N ALA A 130 4.07 4.58 -3.02
CA ALA A 130 4.31 3.72 -1.86
C ALA A 130 5.39 4.33 -0.96
N ALA A 131 5.34 4.01 0.33
CA ALA A 131 6.34 4.43 1.29
C ALA A 131 6.74 3.25 2.19
N GLY A 132 7.99 3.24 2.63
CA GLY A 132 8.55 2.23 3.49
C GLY A 132 9.85 2.69 4.13
N THR A 133 10.63 1.74 4.59
CA THR A 133 11.93 1.99 5.22
C THR A 133 12.97 1.10 4.58
N GLN A 134 14.17 1.66 4.32
CA GLN A 134 15.30 0.93 3.77
C GLN A 134 16.58 1.23 4.54
N ILE A 135 17.45 0.21 4.63
CA ILE A 135 18.80 0.36 5.17
C ILE A 135 19.75 0.48 3.98
N ARG A 136 20.08 1.73 3.60
CA ARG A 136 21.00 2.05 2.49
C ARG A 136 22.33 2.64 2.99
N ILE A 137 22.41 2.97 4.29
CA ILE A 137 23.59 3.57 4.91
C ILE A 137 24.06 2.64 6.02
N PHE A 138 25.33 2.21 5.98
CA PHE A 138 25.88 1.27 6.96
C PHE A 138 27.39 1.42 7.13
N ARG A 139 27.94 0.94 8.26
CA ARG A 139 29.39 0.96 8.51
C ARG A 139 30.12 0.04 7.56
N ASN A 140 31.26 0.50 7.08
CA ASN A 140 32.18 -0.33 6.28
C ASN A 140 32.95 -1.28 7.20
N ARG A 141 32.41 -2.47 7.39
CA ARG A 141 33.00 -3.52 8.24
C ARG A 141 32.99 -4.85 7.52
N ALA A 142 34.05 -5.64 7.69
CA ALA A 142 34.24 -6.92 7.01
C ALA A 142 33.14 -7.97 7.31
N ASN A 143 32.43 -7.82 8.44
CA ASN A 143 31.35 -8.72 8.81
C ASN A 143 29.97 -8.27 8.33
N LEU A 144 29.86 -7.16 7.61
CA LEU A 144 28.64 -6.64 7.01
C LEU A 144 28.68 -6.83 5.49
N GLY A 145 27.57 -7.27 4.91
CA GLY A 145 27.46 -7.47 3.48
C GLY A 145 26.06 -7.89 3.07
N TYR A 146 25.87 -8.02 1.77
CA TYR A 146 24.64 -8.49 1.18
C TYR A 146 24.63 -10.01 1.04
N ARG A 147 23.46 -10.62 1.20
CA ARG A 147 23.19 -12.05 0.99
C ARG A 147 22.01 -12.20 0.06
N ARG A 148 21.85 -13.36 -0.57
CA ARG A 148 20.86 -13.74 -1.60
C ARG A 148 21.19 -13.15 -2.97
N ARG A 149 20.97 -13.95 -4.01
CA ARG A 149 21.22 -13.56 -5.41
C ARG A 149 20.31 -12.44 -5.90
N ILE A 150 19.08 -12.42 -5.37
CA ILE A 150 18.05 -11.42 -5.64
C ILE A 150 17.27 -11.16 -4.35
N HIS A 151 16.57 -10.02 -4.25
CA HIS A 151 15.96 -9.54 -3.01
C HIS A 151 16.99 -9.53 -1.87
N GLU A 152 18.16 -9.08 -2.21
CA GLU A 152 19.33 -9.12 -1.36
C GLU A 152 19.14 -8.34 -0.08
N GLN A 153 19.57 -8.95 1.02
CA GLN A 153 19.45 -8.37 2.36
C GLN A 153 20.82 -8.00 2.88
N LEU A 154 20.98 -6.72 3.29
CA LEU A 154 22.12 -6.28 4.05
C LEU A 154 22.03 -6.85 5.47
N GLY A 155 23.12 -7.44 5.95
CA GLY A 155 23.17 -8.01 7.29
C GLY A 155 24.57 -8.36 7.74
N ARG A 156 24.67 -8.84 8.97
CA ARG A 156 25.90 -9.48 9.44
C ARG A 156 26.03 -10.85 8.79
N MET A 157 27.22 -11.17 8.32
CA MET A 157 27.50 -12.43 7.63
C MET A 157 27.35 -13.68 8.54
N ASP A 158 27.40 -13.49 9.85
CA ASP A 158 27.12 -14.54 10.84
C ASP A 158 25.63 -14.72 11.19
N GLY A 159 24.75 -13.92 10.55
CA GLY A 159 23.29 -13.99 10.77
C GLY A 159 22.78 -13.29 12.02
N THR A 160 23.66 -12.74 12.85
CA THR A 160 23.22 -12.01 14.04
C THR A 160 22.58 -10.66 13.67
N PRO A 161 21.61 -10.15 14.45
CA PRO A 161 20.96 -8.88 14.15
C PRO A 161 21.93 -7.69 14.12
N MET A 162 21.75 -6.80 13.16
CA MET A 162 22.44 -5.50 13.10
C MET A 162 21.82 -4.51 14.10
N HIS A 163 22.65 -3.62 14.65
CA HIS A 163 22.19 -2.46 15.39
C HIS A 163 21.84 -1.32 14.43
N ILE A 164 20.56 -1.03 14.26
CA ILE A 164 20.05 -0.03 13.32
C ILE A 164 19.62 1.21 14.08
N ALA A 165 20.11 2.38 13.67
CA ALA A 165 19.61 3.67 14.10
C ALA A 165 18.45 4.11 13.19
N ASP A 166 17.42 4.69 13.78
CA ASP A 166 16.28 5.22 13.03
C ASP A 166 16.52 6.68 12.66
N ALA A 167 16.54 6.98 11.37
CA ALA A 167 16.60 8.32 10.81
C ALA A 167 15.47 8.57 9.79
N THR A 168 14.37 7.80 9.86
CA THR A 168 13.23 7.94 8.95
C THR A 168 12.58 9.32 8.99
N GLY A 169 12.68 10.04 10.09
CA GLY A 169 12.22 11.42 10.22
C GLY A 169 13.18 12.48 9.67
N GLU A 170 14.42 12.11 9.31
CA GLU A 170 15.46 13.03 8.87
C GLU A 170 15.96 12.76 7.45
N LEU A 171 15.94 11.50 7.01
CA LEU A 171 16.43 11.05 5.72
C LEU A 171 15.32 10.33 4.97
N SER A 172 15.09 10.78 3.74
CA SER A 172 14.15 10.14 2.79
C SER A 172 14.89 9.84 1.48
N ILE A 173 14.71 8.62 0.99
CA ILE A 173 15.23 8.15 -0.29
C ILE A 173 14.06 8.09 -1.27
N LEU A 174 14.20 8.73 -2.41
CA LEU A 174 13.25 8.74 -3.51
C LEU A 174 13.69 7.70 -4.54
N HIS A 175 12.79 6.78 -4.89
CA HIS A 175 13.02 5.74 -5.90
C HIS A 175 12.11 5.99 -7.11
N SER A 176 12.70 6.00 -8.31
CA SER A 176 12.02 6.28 -9.57
C SER A 176 12.08 5.14 -10.60
N GLY A 177 12.54 3.96 -10.19
CA GLY A 177 12.95 2.87 -11.08
C GLY A 177 11.86 2.05 -11.76
N TYR A 178 10.59 2.23 -11.39
CA TYR A 178 9.48 1.51 -12.03
C TYR A 178 8.86 2.35 -13.16
N ARG A 179 9.69 2.87 -14.09
CA ARG A 179 9.24 3.75 -15.17
C ARG A 179 9.64 3.19 -16.55
N GLY A 180 8.67 3.24 -17.50
CA GLY A 180 8.90 3.06 -18.92
C GLY A 180 9.30 1.66 -19.42
N ALA A 181 9.82 1.61 -20.64
CA ALA A 181 10.13 0.37 -21.38
C ALA A 181 11.09 -0.59 -20.66
N ALA A 182 12.01 -0.08 -19.85
CA ALA A 182 12.95 -0.91 -19.08
C ALA A 182 12.28 -1.79 -18.02
N TRP A 183 11.15 -1.35 -17.48
CA TRP A 183 10.34 -2.15 -16.55
C TRP A 183 9.63 -3.31 -17.27
N GLU A 184 9.02 -3.02 -18.43
CA GLU A 184 8.36 -4.03 -19.26
C GLU A 184 9.35 -5.11 -19.72
N GLU A 185 10.56 -4.72 -20.12
CA GLU A 185 11.61 -5.65 -20.54
C GLU A 185 12.09 -6.55 -19.40
N LYS A 186 12.24 -6.01 -18.18
CA LYS A 186 12.60 -6.77 -16.98
C LYS A 186 11.54 -7.83 -16.63
N LYS A 187 10.27 -7.50 -16.83
CA LYS A 187 9.12 -8.38 -16.57
C LYS A 187 9.00 -9.52 -17.58
N VAL A 188 9.25 -9.22 -18.86
CA VAL A 188 9.13 -10.18 -19.97
C VAL A 188 10.26 -11.22 -19.96
N ASN A 189 11.47 -10.87 -19.51
CA ASN A 189 12.66 -11.72 -19.62
C ASN A 189 12.77 -12.84 -18.57
N GLY A 190 11.84 -12.95 -17.61
CA GLY A 190 11.88 -14.00 -16.57
C GLY A 190 13.16 -14.03 -15.72
N ARG A 191 13.94 -12.91 -15.73
CA ARG A 191 15.23 -12.82 -15.01
C ARG A 191 15.05 -13.08 -13.52
N ASN A 192 14.08 -12.42 -12.90
CA ASN A 192 13.85 -12.55 -11.47
C ASN A 192 13.46 -13.98 -11.10
N LEU A 193 12.53 -14.58 -11.86
CA LEU A 193 12.13 -15.98 -11.70
C LEU A 193 13.33 -16.92 -11.69
N ASN A 194 14.23 -16.78 -12.69
CA ASN A 194 15.43 -17.62 -12.79
C ASN A 194 16.39 -17.42 -11.61
N LEU A 195 16.55 -16.18 -11.11
CA LEU A 195 17.44 -15.91 -9.98
C LEU A 195 16.85 -16.47 -8.67
N ILE A 196 15.54 -16.36 -8.47
CA ILE A 196 14.85 -16.95 -7.31
C ILE A 196 14.97 -18.48 -7.32
N LEU A 197 14.77 -19.12 -8.48
CA LEU A 197 14.92 -20.57 -8.61
C LEU A 197 16.36 -21.02 -8.28
N LYS A 198 17.38 -20.31 -8.78
CA LYS A 198 18.79 -20.60 -8.43
C LYS A 198 19.07 -20.40 -6.94
N GLU A 199 18.48 -19.39 -6.31
CA GLU A 199 18.63 -19.17 -4.86
C GLU A 199 18.00 -20.32 -4.07
N LEU A 200 16.83 -20.82 -4.50
CA LEU A 200 16.15 -21.95 -3.88
C LEU A 200 16.84 -23.29 -4.13
N GLU A 201 17.60 -23.45 -5.25
CA GLU A 201 18.46 -24.62 -5.45
C GLU A 201 19.58 -24.68 -4.39
N ASP A 202 20.17 -23.53 -4.05
CA ASP A 202 21.23 -23.42 -3.05
C ASP A 202 20.66 -23.44 -1.62
N HIS A 203 19.45 -22.87 -1.41
CA HIS A 203 18.80 -22.70 -0.12
C HIS A 203 17.32 -23.14 -0.16
N PRO A 204 17.05 -24.46 -0.28
CA PRO A 204 15.69 -24.98 -0.53
C PRO A 204 14.69 -24.75 0.63
N GLY A 205 15.16 -24.31 1.80
CA GLY A 205 14.31 -23.96 2.95
C GLY A 205 14.04 -22.46 3.11
N ASP A 206 14.44 -21.61 2.16
CA ASP A 206 14.23 -20.17 2.26
C ASP A 206 12.76 -19.81 1.96
N TYR A 207 11.94 -19.73 3.02
CA TYR A 207 10.51 -19.44 2.93
C TYR A 207 10.22 -18.05 2.32
N GLU A 208 11.11 -17.06 2.50
CA GLU A 208 10.93 -15.75 1.90
C GLU A 208 11.12 -15.82 0.38
N MET A 209 12.13 -16.57 -0.10
CA MET A 209 12.32 -16.81 -1.52
C MET A 209 11.17 -17.59 -2.16
N MET A 210 10.61 -18.59 -1.47
CA MET A 210 9.38 -19.25 -1.91
C MET A 210 8.23 -18.27 -2.05
N GLY A 211 8.08 -17.33 -1.11
CA GLY A 211 7.10 -16.27 -1.18
C GLY A 211 7.30 -15.35 -2.41
N TYR A 212 8.55 -14.94 -2.69
CA TYR A 212 8.85 -14.16 -3.90
C TYR A 212 8.62 -14.97 -5.19
N LEU A 213 8.85 -16.27 -5.17
CA LEU A 213 8.53 -17.13 -6.31
C LEU A 213 7.01 -17.17 -6.56
N GLY A 214 6.22 -17.22 -5.49
CA GLY A 214 4.77 -17.04 -5.56
C GLY A 214 4.38 -15.71 -6.20
N ASP A 215 5.05 -14.60 -5.84
CA ASP A 215 4.77 -13.27 -6.40
C ASP A 215 5.06 -13.22 -7.92
N GLU A 216 6.13 -13.86 -8.40
CA GLU A 216 6.44 -13.94 -9.84
C GLU A 216 5.36 -14.70 -10.61
N TYR A 217 4.87 -15.83 -10.08
CA TYR A 217 3.77 -16.57 -10.68
C TYR A 217 2.43 -15.81 -10.61
N TYR A 218 2.15 -15.14 -9.49
CA TYR A 218 0.98 -14.29 -9.34
C TYR A 218 0.96 -13.17 -10.39
N ALA A 219 2.09 -12.46 -10.55
CA ALA A 219 2.25 -11.41 -11.55
C ALA A 219 2.14 -11.92 -13.00
N ALA A 220 2.48 -13.19 -13.23
CA ALA A 220 2.31 -13.85 -14.52
C ALA A 220 0.88 -14.38 -14.78
N GLY A 221 -0.02 -14.31 -13.77
CA GLY A 221 -1.37 -14.82 -13.85
C GLY A 221 -1.50 -16.35 -13.66
N ASP A 222 -0.43 -17.04 -13.28
CA ASP A 222 -0.42 -18.48 -12.96
C ASP A 222 -0.78 -18.68 -11.48
N LEU A 223 -2.08 -18.51 -11.17
CA LEU A 223 -2.57 -18.52 -9.80
C LEU A 223 -2.38 -19.87 -9.10
N ASP A 224 -2.47 -20.97 -9.85
CA ASP A 224 -2.27 -22.32 -9.29
C ASP A 224 -0.84 -22.50 -8.75
N LYS A 225 0.16 -22.07 -9.53
CA LYS A 225 1.56 -22.12 -9.06
C LYS A 225 1.83 -21.11 -7.96
N ALA A 226 1.26 -19.90 -8.05
CA ALA A 226 1.38 -18.91 -7.00
C ALA A 226 0.85 -19.45 -5.66
N GLU A 227 -0.35 -20.02 -5.66
CA GLU A 227 -0.94 -20.65 -4.48
C GLU A 227 -0.04 -21.77 -3.92
N SER A 228 0.44 -22.66 -4.78
CA SER A 228 1.31 -23.77 -4.37
C SER A 228 2.57 -23.25 -3.67
N TRP A 229 3.24 -22.23 -4.23
CA TRP A 229 4.46 -21.67 -3.64
C TRP A 229 4.19 -20.86 -2.36
N TYR A 230 3.07 -20.14 -2.27
CA TYR A 230 2.70 -19.49 -1.02
C TYR A 230 2.41 -20.49 0.09
N ARG A 231 1.73 -21.60 -0.22
CA ARG A 231 1.49 -22.68 0.77
C ARG A 231 2.80 -23.33 1.23
N GLU A 232 3.74 -23.57 0.32
CA GLU A 232 5.07 -24.12 0.64
C GLU A 232 5.88 -23.14 1.50
N SER A 233 5.87 -21.85 1.14
CA SER A 233 6.47 -20.79 1.94
C SER A 233 5.92 -20.79 3.36
N ILE A 234 4.58 -20.78 3.52
CA ILE A 234 3.92 -20.80 4.82
C ILE A 234 4.23 -22.06 5.62
N ALA A 235 4.36 -23.22 4.96
CA ALA A 235 4.73 -24.48 5.61
C ALA A 235 6.17 -24.44 6.16
N SER A 236 7.06 -23.73 5.48
CA SER A 236 8.49 -23.61 5.82
C SER A 236 8.80 -22.45 6.79
N MET A 237 7.81 -21.60 7.12
CA MET A 237 8.01 -20.49 8.06
C MET A 237 8.37 -21.00 9.47
N PRO A 238 9.28 -20.31 10.18
CA PRO A 238 9.56 -20.60 11.57
C PRO A 238 8.33 -20.33 12.46
N SER A 239 8.31 -20.93 13.65
CA SER A 239 7.21 -20.74 14.61
C SER A 239 7.11 -19.34 15.22
N VAL A 240 8.14 -18.52 15.05
CA VAL A 240 8.22 -17.13 15.51
C VAL A 240 8.80 -16.30 14.38
N LEU A 241 8.08 -15.26 13.98
CA LEU A 241 8.51 -14.24 13.02
C LEU A 241 8.78 -12.92 13.73
N ASP A 242 9.56 -12.04 13.10
CA ASP A 242 9.59 -10.64 13.52
C ASP A 242 8.20 -10.02 13.31
N GLU A 243 7.71 -9.27 14.28
CA GLU A 243 6.38 -8.63 14.22
C GLU A 243 6.22 -7.65 13.05
N ARG A 244 7.33 -7.25 12.42
CA ARG A 244 7.40 -6.35 11.26
C ARG A 244 7.74 -7.09 9.95
N ASP A 245 7.68 -8.41 9.95
CA ASP A 245 7.98 -9.21 8.74
C ASP A 245 6.91 -8.97 7.66
N GLN A 246 7.15 -7.93 6.86
CA GLN A 246 6.26 -7.55 5.78
C GLN A 246 6.26 -8.57 4.63
N ARG A 247 7.35 -9.36 4.48
CA ARG A 247 7.43 -10.38 3.43
C ARG A 247 6.47 -11.53 3.72
N SER A 248 6.52 -12.06 4.94
CA SER A 248 5.59 -13.11 5.37
C SER A 248 4.14 -12.60 5.40
N ALA A 249 3.90 -11.37 5.85
CA ALA A 249 2.58 -10.76 5.78
C ALA A 249 2.03 -10.74 4.34
N ALA A 250 2.87 -10.38 3.35
CA ALA A 250 2.49 -10.38 1.95
C ALA A 250 2.11 -11.79 1.45
N THR A 251 2.89 -12.81 1.82
CA THR A 251 2.63 -14.21 1.45
C THR A 251 1.24 -14.66 1.90
N PHE A 252 0.88 -14.41 3.16
CA PHE A 252 -0.46 -14.73 3.68
C PHE A 252 -1.56 -13.91 2.98
N THR A 253 -1.32 -12.62 2.77
CA THR A 253 -2.28 -11.72 2.12
C THR A 253 -2.61 -12.20 0.69
N TYR A 254 -1.59 -12.47 -0.11
CA TYR A 254 -1.81 -12.93 -1.49
C TYR A 254 -2.43 -14.32 -1.56
N LEU A 255 -2.04 -15.24 -0.66
CA LEU A 255 -2.69 -16.53 -0.61
C LEU A 255 -4.19 -16.40 -0.30
N LEU A 256 -4.57 -15.59 0.70
CA LEU A 256 -5.98 -15.38 1.05
C LEU A 256 -6.76 -14.73 -0.11
N GLN A 257 -6.15 -13.81 -0.87
CA GLN A 257 -6.78 -13.22 -2.05
C GLN A 257 -7.00 -14.26 -3.16
N ILE A 258 -6.01 -15.11 -3.46
CA ILE A 258 -6.17 -16.21 -4.44
C ILE A 258 -7.28 -17.15 -3.99
N MET A 259 -7.33 -17.51 -2.72
CA MET A 259 -8.37 -18.39 -2.18
C MET A 259 -9.76 -17.77 -2.31
N GLU A 260 -9.90 -16.46 -2.10
CA GLU A 260 -11.15 -15.73 -2.35
C GLU A 260 -11.54 -15.76 -3.82
N GLU A 261 -10.60 -15.45 -4.74
CA GLU A 261 -10.84 -15.46 -6.20
C GLU A 261 -11.23 -16.85 -6.71
N ASN A 262 -10.61 -17.90 -6.17
CA ASN A 262 -10.91 -19.30 -6.51
C ASN A 262 -12.22 -19.82 -5.90
N GLY A 263 -12.85 -19.06 -4.98
CA GLY A 263 -14.06 -19.47 -4.28
C GLY A 263 -13.83 -20.60 -3.28
N ASN A 264 -12.67 -20.63 -2.65
CA ASN A 264 -12.37 -21.61 -1.61
C ASN A 264 -13.33 -21.51 -0.43
N ASP A 265 -13.48 -22.62 0.28
CA ASP A 265 -14.31 -22.70 1.48
C ASP A 265 -13.78 -21.77 2.58
N ILE A 266 -14.67 -21.04 3.25
CA ILE A 266 -14.32 -20.11 4.33
C ILE A 266 -13.59 -20.80 5.49
N ASP A 267 -13.90 -22.05 5.79
CA ASP A 267 -13.23 -22.78 6.86
C ASP A 267 -11.76 -23.05 6.53
N GLU A 268 -11.43 -23.32 5.25
CA GLU A 268 -10.05 -23.43 4.79
C GLU A 268 -9.33 -22.07 4.89
N MET A 269 -9.97 -20.98 4.45
CA MET A 269 -9.43 -19.62 4.59
C MET A 269 -9.16 -19.27 6.06
N LYS A 270 -10.07 -19.64 6.96
CA LYS A 270 -9.90 -19.45 8.43
C LYS A 270 -8.74 -20.24 9.02
N LEU A 271 -8.37 -21.39 8.46
CA LEU A 271 -7.16 -22.12 8.89
C LEU A 271 -5.89 -21.35 8.53
N ILE A 272 -5.80 -20.81 7.30
CA ILE A 272 -4.68 -19.96 6.88
C ILE A 272 -4.64 -18.67 7.71
N TYR A 273 -5.79 -18.01 7.88
CA TYR A 273 -5.93 -16.84 8.75
C TYR A 273 -5.45 -17.12 10.17
N GLY A 274 -5.83 -18.26 10.78
CA GLY A 274 -5.43 -18.61 12.13
C GLY A 274 -3.91 -18.70 12.29
N LYS A 275 -3.21 -19.27 11.29
CA LYS A 275 -1.75 -19.31 11.26
C LYS A 275 -1.15 -17.91 11.08
N ALA A 276 -1.70 -17.12 10.15
CA ALA A 276 -1.28 -15.76 9.89
C ALA A 276 -1.41 -14.86 11.14
N ALA A 277 -2.59 -14.87 11.77
CA ALA A 277 -2.87 -14.07 12.97
C ALA A 277 -2.06 -14.54 14.20
N GLY A 278 -1.68 -15.83 14.24
CA GLY A 278 -0.79 -16.36 15.27
C GLY A 278 0.65 -15.87 15.14
N LEU A 279 1.16 -15.81 13.91
CA LEU A 279 2.53 -15.36 13.61
C LEU A 279 2.66 -13.84 13.58
N LEU A 280 1.67 -13.13 13.04
CA LEU A 280 1.67 -11.69 12.81
C LEU A 280 0.37 -11.07 13.37
N PRO A 281 0.19 -11.04 14.68
CA PRO A 281 -1.09 -10.70 15.31
C PRO A 281 -1.50 -9.23 15.10
N LYS A 282 -0.56 -8.36 14.76
CA LYS A 282 -0.81 -6.92 14.54
C LYS A 282 -1.29 -6.59 13.13
N GLU A 283 -1.16 -7.53 12.17
CA GLU A 283 -1.51 -7.29 10.77
C GLU A 283 -3.03 -7.20 10.58
N ALA A 284 -3.47 -6.09 9.98
CA ALA A 284 -4.88 -5.76 9.82
C ALA A 284 -5.48 -6.39 8.54
N ASP A 285 -4.68 -6.58 7.49
CA ASP A 285 -5.14 -7.04 6.19
C ASP A 285 -5.76 -8.44 6.25
N PHE A 286 -5.31 -9.31 7.17
CA PHE A 286 -5.89 -10.64 7.33
C PHE A 286 -7.34 -10.60 7.81
N ASP A 287 -7.63 -9.77 8.81
CA ASP A 287 -8.99 -9.57 9.31
C ASP A 287 -9.87 -8.88 8.26
N TYR A 288 -9.30 -7.93 7.51
CA TYR A 288 -9.98 -7.25 6.41
C TYR A 288 -10.44 -8.24 5.34
N LEU A 289 -9.56 -9.13 4.86
CA LEU A 289 -9.89 -10.12 3.84
C LEU A 289 -11.00 -11.07 4.29
N ILE A 290 -10.85 -11.68 5.46
CA ILE A 290 -11.87 -12.59 5.99
C ILE A 290 -13.20 -11.86 6.21
N GLY A 291 -13.15 -10.65 6.76
CA GLY A 291 -14.36 -9.86 7.01
C GLY A 291 -15.09 -9.44 5.74
N THR A 292 -14.36 -9.10 4.69
CA THR A 292 -14.93 -8.73 3.39
C THR A 292 -15.54 -9.96 2.70
N TYR A 293 -14.85 -11.08 2.72
CA TYR A 293 -15.37 -12.35 2.21
C TYR A 293 -16.70 -12.72 2.91
N LEU A 294 -16.73 -12.70 4.24
CA LEU A 294 -17.93 -13.01 5.03
C LEU A 294 -19.10 -12.05 4.74
N ALA A 295 -18.81 -10.78 4.54
CA ALA A 295 -19.82 -9.79 4.15
C ALA A 295 -20.43 -10.12 2.77
N ALA A 296 -19.60 -10.54 1.81
CA ALA A 296 -20.02 -10.95 0.47
C ALA A 296 -20.83 -12.26 0.52
N ASP A 297 -20.42 -13.23 1.33
CA ASP A 297 -21.10 -14.52 1.56
C ASP A 297 -22.36 -14.38 2.45
N ARG A 298 -22.66 -13.18 2.94
CA ARG A 298 -23.80 -12.85 3.80
C ARG A 298 -23.75 -13.40 5.22
N ASP A 299 -22.60 -13.85 5.69
CA ASP A 299 -22.38 -14.07 7.13
C ASP A 299 -22.04 -12.74 7.80
N TYR A 300 -23.06 -11.90 7.89
CA TYR A 300 -22.92 -10.55 8.41
C TYR A 300 -22.52 -10.52 9.88
N ALA A 301 -22.89 -11.54 10.66
CA ALA A 301 -22.60 -11.57 12.08
C ALA A 301 -21.11 -11.75 12.35
N GLU A 302 -20.47 -12.70 11.68
CA GLU A 302 -19.02 -12.86 11.73
C GLU A 302 -18.30 -11.73 11.00
N GLY A 303 -18.82 -11.25 9.85
CA GLY A 303 -18.28 -10.12 9.11
C GLY A 303 -18.05 -8.88 9.98
N VAL A 304 -19.03 -8.55 10.86
CA VAL A 304 -18.86 -7.46 11.84
C VAL A 304 -17.62 -7.68 12.71
N LEU A 305 -17.42 -8.88 13.24
CA LEU A 305 -16.32 -9.16 14.17
C LEU A 305 -14.95 -8.99 13.52
N TYR A 306 -14.79 -9.49 12.30
CA TYR A 306 -13.52 -9.39 11.57
C TYR A 306 -13.26 -7.95 11.10
N LEU A 307 -14.23 -7.26 10.52
CA LEU A 307 -14.06 -5.89 10.05
C LEU A 307 -13.80 -4.90 11.19
N GLU A 308 -14.47 -5.03 12.34
CA GLU A 308 -14.18 -4.21 13.53
C GLU A 308 -12.76 -4.49 14.06
N ARG A 309 -12.31 -5.74 14.06
CA ARG A 309 -10.96 -6.11 14.47
C ARG A 309 -9.89 -5.58 13.50
N ALA A 310 -10.16 -5.60 12.19
CA ALA A 310 -9.28 -5.01 11.19
C ALA A 310 -9.06 -3.51 11.43
N LEU A 311 -10.16 -2.76 11.63
CA LEU A 311 -10.11 -1.32 11.93
C LEU A 311 -9.42 -1.02 13.27
N ASP A 312 -9.67 -1.82 14.31
CA ASP A 312 -9.00 -1.68 15.61
C ASP A 312 -7.50 -1.92 15.49
N LYS A 313 -7.07 -2.95 14.76
CA LYS A 313 -5.64 -3.20 14.49
C LYS A 313 -5.01 -2.06 13.70
N LEU A 314 -5.67 -1.56 12.67
CA LEU A 314 -5.19 -0.42 11.89
C LEU A 314 -5.00 0.81 12.78
N GLN A 315 -5.96 1.10 13.66
CA GLN A 315 -5.90 2.24 14.58
C GLN A 315 -4.81 2.08 15.65
N ARG A 316 -4.66 0.88 16.24
CA ARG A 316 -3.72 0.64 17.34
C ARG A 316 -2.29 0.50 16.87
N TYR A 317 -2.07 -0.18 15.77
CA TYR A 317 -0.73 -0.60 15.35
C TYR A 317 -0.21 0.14 14.13
N GLY A 318 -1.08 0.79 13.35
CA GLY A 318 -0.71 1.68 12.27
C GLY A 318 0.50 1.22 11.46
N SER A 319 1.62 1.92 11.62
CA SER A 319 2.87 1.64 10.91
C SER A 319 3.58 0.33 11.29
N ASN A 320 3.11 -0.38 12.32
CA ASN A 320 3.67 -1.69 12.71
C ASN A 320 3.06 -2.87 11.93
N ASN A 321 2.13 -2.61 11.03
CA ASN A 321 1.57 -3.59 10.11
C ASN A 321 1.74 -3.11 8.67
N ARG A 322 1.53 -3.99 7.71
CA ARG A 322 1.58 -3.67 6.30
C ARG A 322 0.35 -2.83 5.89
N ALA A 323 -0.83 -3.24 6.33
CA ALA A 323 -2.13 -2.59 6.16
C ALA A 323 -2.37 -2.03 4.73
N MET A 324 -1.83 -2.69 3.70
CA MET A 324 -1.86 -2.16 2.32
C MET A 324 -3.26 -2.27 1.72
N LEU A 325 -3.95 -3.37 1.98
CA LEU A 325 -5.29 -3.59 1.44
C LEU A 325 -6.31 -2.73 2.17
N ILE A 326 -6.39 -2.85 3.49
CA ILE A 326 -7.35 -2.06 4.28
C ILE A 326 -7.09 -0.56 4.12
N GLY A 327 -5.82 -0.12 4.02
CA GLY A 327 -5.46 1.28 3.82
C GLY A 327 -5.98 1.84 2.49
N SER A 328 -5.85 1.09 1.40
CA SER A 328 -6.34 1.49 0.07
C SER A 328 -7.87 1.35 -0.07
N HIS A 329 -8.50 0.47 0.72
CA HIS A 329 -9.94 0.17 0.67
C HIS A 329 -10.69 0.63 1.93
N LEU A 330 -10.15 1.63 2.65
CA LEU A 330 -10.72 2.05 3.94
C LEU A 330 -12.19 2.44 3.85
N ARG A 331 -12.59 3.19 2.80
CA ARG A 331 -13.99 3.55 2.57
C ARG A 331 -14.87 2.31 2.43
N GLU A 332 -14.47 1.37 1.60
CA GLU A 332 -15.19 0.12 1.34
C GLU A 332 -15.29 -0.73 2.61
N THR A 333 -14.24 -0.75 3.42
CA THR A 333 -14.25 -1.41 4.74
C THR A 333 -15.35 -0.84 5.64
N TYR A 334 -15.49 0.49 5.71
CA TYR A 334 -16.56 1.13 6.46
C TYR A 334 -17.94 0.84 5.88
N GLU A 335 -18.08 0.81 4.56
CA GLU A 335 -19.34 0.48 3.86
C GLU A 335 -19.75 -0.98 4.13
N ASN A 336 -18.83 -1.93 4.02
CA ASN A 336 -19.06 -3.35 4.33
C ASN A 336 -19.43 -3.55 5.81
N LEU A 337 -18.73 -2.89 6.73
CA LEU A 337 -19.07 -2.95 8.14
C LEU A 337 -20.45 -2.33 8.42
N ALA A 338 -20.80 -1.23 7.76
CA ALA A 338 -22.13 -0.63 7.89
C ALA A 338 -23.23 -1.57 7.37
N LEU A 339 -22.99 -2.24 6.24
CA LEU A 339 -23.88 -3.27 5.70
C LEU A 339 -24.07 -4.41 6.71
N CYS A 340 -22.99 -4.97 7.21
CA CYS A 340 -23.03 -6.06 8.19
C CYS A 340 -23.77 -5.64 9.47
N CYS A 341 -23.49 -4.43 10.00
CA CYS A 341 -24.19 -3.87 11.15
C CYS A 341 -25.71 -3.72 10.88
N ARG A 342 -26.07 -3.20 9.70
CA ARG A 342 -27.47 -3.06 9.31
C ARG A 342 -28.21 -4.39 9.24
N LYS A 343 -27.58 -5.41 8.62
CA LYS A 343 -28.18 -6.75 8.47
C LYS A 343 -28.28 -7.52 9.81
N THR A 344 -27.46 -7.14 10.80
CA THR A 344 -27.48 -7.73 12.16
C THR A 344 -28.26 -6.90 13.18
N GLY A 345 -28.98 -5.84 12.74
CA GLY A 345 -29.80 -5.02 13.61
C GLY A 345 -29.03 -4.00 14.47
N LYS A 346 -27.74 -3.78 14.20
CA LYS A 346 -26.90 -2.76 14.86
C LYS A 346 -27.06 -1.40 14.17
N ASP A 347 -28.31 -0.90 14.05
CA ASP A 347 -28.65 0.26 13.20
C ASP A 347 -27.93 1.53 13.61
N GLU A 348 -27.78 1.82 14.91
CA GLU A 348 -27.05 3.02 15.37
C GLU A 348 -25.58 3.01 14.93
N ARG A 349 -24.94 1.84 14.97
CA ARG A 349 -23.57 1.68 14.50
C ARG A 349 -23.48 1.87 13.00
N ALA A 350 -24.38 1.27 12.23
CA ALA A 350 -24.47 1.44 10.77
C ALA A 350 -24.63 2.91 10.38
N VAL A 351 -25.55 3.64 11.03
CA VAL A 351 -25.75 5.09 10.81
C VAL A 351 -24.47 5.87 11.06
N SER A 352 -23.78 5.60 12.18
CA SER A 352 -22.53 6.29 12.53
C SER A 352 -21.44 6.08 11.47
N LEU A 353 -21.29 4.84 10.97
CA LEU A 353 -20.33 4.48 9.92
C LEU A 353 -20.68 5.17 8.59
N CYS A 354 -21.94 5.11 8.17
CA CYS A 354 -22.40 5.78 6.95
C CYS A 354 -22.14 7.28 6.99
N ILE A 355 -22.44 7.95 8.11
CA ILE A 355 -22.17 9.39 8.28
C ILE A 355 -20.66 9.68 8.19
N ALA A 356 -19.82 8.84 8.77
CA ALA A 356 -18.37 9.00 8.69
C ALA A 356 -17.87 8.89 7.23
N VAL A 357 -18.37 7.92 6.47
CA VAL A 357 -18.06 7.78 5.04
C VAL A 357 -18.54 8.99 4.26
N LEU A 358 -19.79 9.43 4.45
CA LEU A 358 -20.38 10.55 3.69
C LEU A 358 -19.72 11.89 3.98
N LYS A 359 -19.13 12.08 5.15
CA LYS A 359 -18.32 13.28 5.45
C LYS A 359 -17.02 13.35 4.67
N SER A 360 -16.41 12.22 4.35
CA SER A 360 -15.15 12.14 3.58
C SER A 360 -15.39 11.90 2.09
N ALA A 361 -16.44 11.16 1.75
CA ALA A 361 -16.85 10.81 0.40
C ALA A 361 -18.36 11.07 0.20
N PRO A 362 -18.79 12.33 0.01
CA PRO A 362 -20.20 12.71 0.02
C PRO A 362 -21.05 12.02 -1.05
N TYR A 363 -20.42 11.57 -2.12
CA TYR A 363 -21.11 10.91 -3.23
C TYR A 363 -20.96 9.38 -3.24
N SER A 364 -20.73 8.76 -2.08
CA SER A 364 -20.90 7.31 -1.93
C SER A 364 -22.37 6.95 -1.95
N MET A 365 -22.82 6.32 -3.04
CA MET A 365 -24.20 5.86 -3.18
C MET A 365 -24.52 4.74 -2.20
N GLU A 366 -23.56 3.86 -1.93
CA GLU A 366 -23.71 2.74 -1.00
C GLU A 366 -23.94 3.23 0.43
N ALA A 367 -23.07 4.11 0.91
CA ALA A 367 -23.21 4.68 2.25
C ALA A 367 -24.49 5.47 2.42
N LEU A 368 -24.90 6.27 1.42
CA LEU A 368 -26.17 7.00 1.48
C LEU A 368 -27.37 6.04 1.46
N TYR A 369 -27.32 5.01 0.63
CA TYR A 369 -28.40 4.02 0.56
C TYR A 369 -28.58 3.29 1.90
N LEU A 370 -27.49 2.80 2.50
CA LEU A 370 -27.50 2.14 3.80
C LEU A 370 -27.98 3.05 4.93
N LEU A 371 -27.58 4.34 4.92
CA LEU A 371 -28.05 5.33 5.87
C LEU A 371 -29.58 5.51 5.78
N LEU A 372 -30.10 5.67 4.56
CA LEU A 372 -31.53 5.83 4.32
C LEU A 372 -32.30 4.54 4.63
N GLU A 373 -31.73 3.37 4.32
CA GLU A 373 -32.31 2.08 4.69
C GLU A 373 -32.42 1.93 6.22
N ALA A 374 -31.40 2.36 6.98
CA ALA A 374 -31.45 2.37 8.43
C ALA A 374 -32.53 3.34 8.99
N PHE A 375 -32.69 4.50 8.38
CA PHE A 375 -33.72 5.47 8.77
C PHE A 375 -35.13 4.97 8.44
N ARG A 376 -35.32 4.36 7.29
CA ARG A 376 -36.59 3.76 6.90
C ARG A 376 -36.98 2.58 7.80
N GLY A 377 -36.00 1.82 8.28
CA GLY A 377 -36.26 0.63 9.10
C GLY A 377 -36.92 -0.52 8.31
N ASN A 378 -37.30 -1.57 9.02
CA ASN A 378 -37.89 -2.78 8.44
C ASN A 378 -39.41 -2.89 8.63
N GLY A 379 -40.05 -1.89 9.27
CA GLY A 379 -41.47 -1.88 9.63
C GLY A 379 -42.36 -1.01 8.75
N PHE A 380 -43.66 -1.02 9.04
CA PHE A 380 -44.65 -0.17 8.37
C PHE A 380 -44.46 1.33 8.68
N ARG A 381 -43.72 1.68 9.74
CA ARG A 381 -43.36 3.05 10.06
C ARG A 381 -41.85 3.24 9.99
N PRO A 382 -41.36 4.34 9.40
CA PRO A 382 -39.93 4.64 9.41
C PRO A 382 -39.39 4.70 10.85
N SER A 383 -38.18 4.19 11.07
CA SER A 383 -37.47 4.32 12.35
C SER A 383 -37.11 5.77 12.65
N VAL A 384 -36.91 6.57 11.58
CA VAL A 384 -36.71 8.02 11.64
C VAL A 384 -37.76 8.70 10.77
N ALA A 385 -38.46 9.69 11.32
CA ALA A 385 -39.44 10.47 10.56
C ALA A 385 -38.78 11.18 9.35
N PRO A 386 -39.46 11.28 8.17
CA PRO A 386 -38.88 11.90 6.97
C PRO A 386 -38.31 13.30 7.20
N GLU A 387 -38.95 14.12 8.07
CA GLU A 387 -38.51 15.47 8.43
C GLU A 387 -37.14 15.44 9.14
N LYS A 388 -36.95 14.49 10.07
CA LYS A 388 -35.67 14.32 10.77
C LYS A 388 -34.59 13.78 9.83
N ALA A 389 -34.92 12.85 8.94
CA ALA A 389 -34.01 12.36 7.90
C ALA A 389 -33.56 13.51 7.02
N MET A 390 -34.47 14.38 6.58
CA MET A 390 -34.14 15.60 5.84
C MET A 390 -33.16 16.50 6.59
N GLY A 391 -33.38 16.77 7.88
CA GLY A 391 -32.45 17.58 8.67
C GLY A 391 -31.06 17.02 8.78
N ILE A 392 -30.88 15.67 8.74
CA ILE A 392 -29.56 15.03 8.69
C ILE A 392 -28.96 15.18 7.30
N LEU A 393 -29.75 15.00 6.23
CA LEU A 393 -29.30 15.17 4.85
C LEU A 393 -28.85 16.61 4.57
N GLU A 394 -29.52 17.62 5.13
CA GLU A 394 -29.14 19.03 5.03
C GLU A 394 -27.77 19.34 5.73
N GLN A 395 -27.35 18.52 6.67
CA GLN A 395 -26.02 18.64 7.29
C GLN A 395 -24.91 17.98 6.43
N LEU A 396 -25.28 17.04 5.56
CA LEU A 396 -24.36 16.29 4.72
C LEU A 396 -24.25 16.87 3.29
N TYR A 397 -25.34 17.50 2.80
CA TYR A 397 -25.48 17.96 1.42
C TYR A 397 -25.96 19.40 1.35
N CYS A 398 -25.45 20.15 0.38
CA CYS A 398 -25.99 21.48 0.03
C CYS A 398 -27.22 21.31 -0.85
N LEU A 399 -28.42 21.24 -0.26
CA LEU A 399 -29.66 21.02 -1.01
C LEU A 399 -30.12 22.22 -1.89
N ASP A 400 -29.36 23.33 -1.91
CA ASP A 400 -29.50 24.38 -2.93
C ASP A 400 -28.77 23.98 -4.23
N SER A 401 -27.80 23.04 -4.16
CA SER A 401 -27.13 22.47 -5.32
C SER A 401 -28.01 21.44 -6.03
N MET A 402 -28.23 21.61 -7.32
CA MET A 402 -28.97 20.64 -8.14
C MET A 402 -28.31 19.25 -8.12
N LYS A 403 -26.97 19.20 -8.10
CA LYS A 403 -26.18 17.96 -8.05
C LYS A 403 -26.52 17.17 -6.78
N ASP A 404 -26.52 17.82 -5.62
CA ASP A 404 -26.75 17.17 -4.34
C ASP A 404 -28.20 16.71 -4.21
N ARG A 405 -29.17 17.55 -4.63
CA ARG A 405 -30.58 17.16 -4.67
C ARG A 405 -30.81 15.92 -5.54
N LEU A 406 -30.20 15.88 -6.73
CA LEU A 406 -30.32 14.73 -7.63
C LEU A 406 -29.71 13.46 -7.04
N PHE A 407 -28.55 13.59 -6.39
CA PHE A 407 -27.89 12.45 -5.75
C PHE A 407 -28.75 11.86 -4.66
N VAL A 408 -29.29 12.69 -3.75
CA VAL A 408 -30.18 12.27 -2.67
C VAL A 408 -31.50 11.73 -3.22
N LEU A 409 -32.09 12.37 -4.23
CA LEU A 409 -33.32 11.88 -4.87
C LEU A 409 -33.13 10.49 -5.48
N LYS A 410 -32.01 10.26 -6.15
CA LYS A 410 -31.66 8.96 -6.74
C LYS A 410 -31.57 7.85 -5.68
N ALA A 411 -30.95 8.14 -4.54
CA ALA A 411 -30.87 7.20 -3.43
C ALA A 411 -32.26 6.89 -2.82
N CYS A 412 -33.09 7.91 -2.62
CA CYS A 412 -34.45 7.75 -2.11
C CYS A 412 -35.33 6.92 -3.06
N SER A 413 -35.26 7.19 -4.35
CA SER A 413 -36.01 6.44 -5.37
C SER A 413 -35.56 4.98 -5.46
N LYS A 414 -34.24 4.73 -5.42
CA LYS A 414 -33.67 3.37 -5.39
C LYS A 414 -34.13 2.59 -4.15
N LEU A 415 -34.27 3.26 -3.01
CA LEU A 415 -34.75 2.66 -1.77
C LEU A 415 -36.28 2.44 -1.81
N GLY A 416 -37.03 3.23 -2.57
CA GLY A 416 -38.49 3.23 -2.58
C GLY A 416 -39.07 3.80 -1.29
N TRP A 417 -38.63 5.00 -0.88
CA TRP A 417 -39.18 5.74 0.27
C TRP A 417 -39.97 6.98 -0.19
N PRO A 418 -41.27 6.79 -0.57
CA PRO A 418 -42.07 7.85 -1.21
C PRO A 418 -42.23 9.12 -0.37
N GLU A 419 -42.36 8.98 0.95
CA GLU A 419 -42.54 10.11 1.84
C GLU A 419 -41.31 11.02 1.82
N LEU A 420 -40.13 10.48 1.89
CA LEU A 420 -38.87 11.23 1.80
C LEU A 420 -38.65 11.80 0.39
N GLU A 421 -39.02 11.06 -0.66
CA GLU A 421 -38.97 11.57 -2.04
C GLU A 421 -39.80 12.85 -2.22
N VAL A 422 -40.99 12.93 -1.60
CA VAL A 422 -41.84 14.13 -1.66
C VAL A 422 -41.10 15.32 -1.07
N TYR A 423 -40.43 15.18 0.06
CA TYR A 423 -39.66 16.26 0.68
C TYR A 423 -38.52 16.74 -0.22
N ILE A 424 -37.78 15.82 -0.83
CA ILE A 424 -36.69 16.16 -1.77
C ILE A 424 -37.25 16.82 -3.04
N LYS A 425 -38.34 16.27 -3.62
CA LYS A 425 -38.96 16.80 -4.85
C LYS A 425 -39.48 18.23 -4.67
N ARG A 426 -39.92 18.62 -3.48
CA ARG A 426 -40.33 20.00 -3.18
C ARG A 426 -39.20 21.02 -3.24
N ARG A 427 -37.95 20.59 -3.22
CA ARG A 427 -36.74 21.44 -3.37
C ARG A 427 -36.37 21.71 -4.83
N PHE A 428 -37.08 21.13 -5.80
CA PHE A 428 -36.88 21.36 -7.24
C PHE A 428 -37.96 22.28 -7.79
N THR A 429 -37.60 23.10 -8.78
CA THR A 429 -38.58 23.85 -9.57
C THR A 429 -39.33 22.93 -10.53
N ALA A 430 -40.45 23.37 -11.07
CA ALA A 430 -41.23 22.61 -12.04
C ALA A 430 -40.42 22.35 -13.33
N GLU A 431 -39.57 23.32 -13.73
CA GLU A 431 -38.69 23.22 -14.89
C GLU A 431 -37.60 22.20 -14.68
N GLU A 432 -36.95 22.22 -13.51
CA GLU A 432 -35.93 21.21 -13.13
C GLU A 432 -36.51 19.79 -13.13
N LEU A 433 -37.68 19.59 -12.55
CA LEU A 433 -38.36 18.29 -12.54
C LEU A 433 -38.73 17.83 -13.95
N SER A 434 -39.16 18.75 -14.84
CA SER A 434 -39.44 18.45 -16.24
C SER A 434 -38.16 18.00 -16.98
N TYR A 435 -37.06 18.72 -16.76
CA TYR A 435 -35.76 18.39 -17.34
C TYR A 435 -35.27 17.00 -16.86
N ILE A 436 -35.35 16.73 -15.56
CA ILE A 436 -34.93 15.43 -14.99
C ILE A 436 -35.74 14.27 -15.57
N ARG A 437 -37.06 14.45 -15.75
CA ARG A 437 -37.92 13.42 -16.36
C ARG A 437 -37.53 13.12 -17.82
N SER A 438 -37.15 14.16 -18.57
CA SER A 438 -36.76 13.99 -19.96
C SER A 438 -35.35 13.40 -20.11
N ALA A 439 -34.42 13.84 -19.28
CA ALA A 439 -33.01 13.45 -19.34
C ALA A 439 -32.73 12.08 -18.67
N TRP A 440 -33.46 11.75 -17.60
CA TRP A 440 -33.27 10.51 -16.82
C TRP A 440 -34.63 9.88 -16.41
N PRO A 441 -35.35 9.26 -17.34
CA PRO A 441 -36.72 8.74 -17.12
C PRO A 441 -36.83 7.68 -16.02
N GLY A 442 -35.72 7.08 -15.58
CA GLY A 442 -35.69 6.08 -14.49
C GLY A 442 -35.48 6.65 -13.08
N VAL A 443 -35.21 7.96 -12.92
CA VAL A 443 -34.89 8.58 -11.62
C VAL A 443 -36.13 9.08 -10.89
N ILE A 444 -37.23 9.33 -11.59
CA ILE A 444 -38.48 9.81 -11.01
C ILE A 444 -39.60 8.86 -11.38
N SER A 445 -40.09 8.06 -10.42
CA SER A 445 -41.30 7.27 -10.60
C SER A 445 -42.54 8.21 -10.70
N VAL A 446 -43.40 7.89 -11.66
CA VAL A 446 -44.64 8.67 -11.94
C VAL A 446 -45.68 8.31 -10.89
N GLY A 447 -45.72 9.06 -9.78
CA GLY A 447 -46.89 9.10 -8.92
C GLY A 447 -47.75 10.33 -9.31
N PRO A 448 -49.10 10.26 -9.27
CA PRO A 448 -49.95 11.39 -9.64
C PRO A 448 -49.76 12.54 -8.68
N VAL A 449 -49.55 13.73 -9.22
CA VAL A 449 -49.65 14.99 -8.49
C VAL A 449 -51.13 15.22 -8.17
N GLU A 450 -51.58 14.99 -6.94
CA GLU A 450 -52.88 15.46 -6.49
C GLU A 450 -52.94 16.97 -6.65
N LYS A 451 -53.77 17.41 -7.57
CA LYS A 451 -54.20 18.83 -7.67
C LYS A 451 -55.08 19.12 -6.49
N ASN A 452 -54.56 19.81 -5.49
CA ASN A 452 -55.41 20.46 -4.49
C ASN A 452 -56.25 21.57 -5.17
N HIS A 453 -57.44 21.20 -5.61
CA HIS A 453 -58.51 22.17 -5.85
C HIS A 453 -58.89 22.78 -4.52
N ARG A 454 -58.45 24.01 -4.25
CA ARG A 454 -59.20 24.91 -3.38
C ARG A 454 -60.37 25.41 -4.20
N GLU A 455 -61.52 24.79 -4.05
CA GLU A 455 -62.78 25.44 -4.36
C GLU A 455 -63.08 26.45 -3.29
N GLY A 456 -63.11 27.72 -3.67
CA GLY A 456 -63.74 28.78 -2.92
C GLY A 456 -65.28 28.63 -3.01
N GLY A 457 -65.91 28.56 -1.87
CA GLY A 457 -67.37 28.65 -1.74
C GLY A 457 -67.74 29.87 -0.91
N THR A 458 -68.46 30.73 -1.51
CA THR A 458 -69.20 31.91 -1.07
C THR A 458 -69.60 31.95 0.38
#